data_a8166a1e302325947e79fb0b5bf9ebb1
#
_entry.id   a8166a1e302325947e79fb0b5bf9ebb1
#
_cell.length_a   1.000
_cell.length_b   1.000
_cell.length_c   1.000
_cell.angle_alpha   90.00
_cell.angle_beta   90.00
_cell.angle_gamma   90.00
#
_symmetry.space_group_name_H-M   'P 1'
#
loop_
_entity.id
_entity.type
_entity.pdbx_description
1 polymer ?
#
loop_
_entity_poly.entity_id
_entity_poly.type
_entity_poly.pdbx_seq_one_letter_code
_entity_poly.pdbx_strand_id
1 'polypeptide(L)'
;AAVPASASGVLLVDRAAIAENYRILKAAFLEKAVAAVVKADGYGLGAEQIVPSLVRAGARSFFVAQLDEALKLRPLLDRCHPAIALYVLNGLTPGTETLFADNTILPVLNSLGEIEAWSRFAQQRGTAQPAAIHLDSGMCRLGLPPDAVERLRGNPGALDGIVPTCILSHLACAEEPDNPKNAEQLAYLKQALTALPRAPVSFCNSSGIFLGRDYHFDLGRPGVALYGVNPTPAAPNPMRPVVRLLARILQIRAIDAPQTV
;
A
#
# COMPACT_ATOMS: atom_id res chain seq x y z
N ALA A 1 5.54 -25.05 13.53
CA ALA A 1 5.72 -25.07 14.99
C ALA A 1 4.59 -25.89 15.60
N ALA A 2 4.87 -26.69 16.65
CA ALA A 2 3.82 -27.39 17.37
C ALA A 2 2.96 -26.39 18.15
N VAL A 3 1.63 -26.59 18.12
CA VAL A 3 0.70 -25.75 18.88
C VAL A 3 0.84 -26.09 20.37
N PRO A 4 1.07 -25.11 21.25
CA PRO A 4 1.16 -25.36 22.69
C PRO A 4 -0.09 -26.08 23.23
N ALA A 5 0.08 -27.05 24.12
CA ALA A 5 -1.06 -27.78 24.69
C ALA A 5 -2.01 -26.84 25.46
N SER A 6 -1.50 -25.75 26.00
CA SER A 6 -2.26 -24.72 26.75
C SER A 6 -3.01 -23.71 25.86
N ALA A 7 -2.78 -23.71 24.54
CA ALA A 7 -3.44 -22.76 23.65
C ALA A 7 -4.95 -23.09 23.52
N SER A 8 -5.81 -22.15 23.89
CA SER A 8 -7.27 -22.25 23.70
C SER A 8 -7.71 -21.89 22.28
N GLY A 9 -6.93 -21.04 21.60
CA GLY A 9 -7.13 -20.65 20.21
C GLY A 9 -5.81 -20.54 19.48
N VAL A 10 -5.81 -20.77 18.16
CA VAL A 10 -4.64 -20.69 17.30
C VAL A 10 -5.00 -20.00 16.01
N LEU A 11 -4.24 -18.96 15.65
CA LEU A 11 -4.33 -18.31 14.35
C LEU A 11 -3.28 -18.94 13.42
N LEU A 12 -3.73 -19.57 12.36
CA LEU A 12 -2.88 -20.10 11.30
C LEU A 12 -2.81 -19.08 10.16
N VAL A 13 -1.60 -18.68 9.79
CA VAL A 13 -1.36 -17.75 8.66
C VAL A 13 -0.67 -18.53 7.53
N ASP A 14 -1.34 -18.65 6.39
CA ASP A 14 -0.81 -19.33 5.22
C ASP A 14 -0.02 -18.37 4.34
N ARG A 15 1.29 -18.39 4.50
CA ARG A 15 2.21 -17.54 3.72
C ARG A 15 2.31 -17.95 2.24
N ALA A 16 2.00 -19.19 1.90
CA ALA A 16 1.95 -19.63 0.51
C ALA A 16 0.72 -19.05 -0.19
N ALA A 17 -0.43 -18.99 0.51
CA ALA A 17 -1.63 -18.34 0.02
C ALA A 17 -1.40 -16.82 -0.22
N ILE A 18 -0.66 -16.12 0.66
CA ILE A 18 -0.28 -14.72 0.45
C ILE A 18 0.55 -14.56 -0.85
N ALA A 19 1.55 -15.41 -1.04
CA ALA A 19 2.37 -15.38 -2.26
C ALA A 19 1.54 -15.68 -3.52
N GLU A 20 0.58 -16.58 -3.43
CA GLU A 20 -0.34 -16.89 -4.53
C GLU A 20 -1.28 -15.73 -4.82
N ASN A 21 -1.85 -15.09 -3.78
CA ASN A 21 -2.68 -13.89 -3.93
C ASN A 21 -1.90 -12.76 -4.64
N TYR A 22 -0.62 -12.59 -4.30
CA TYR A 22 0.23 -11.63 -5.02
C TYR A 22 0.33 -11.96 -6.52
N ARG A 23 0.50 -13.24 -6.90
CA ARG A 23 0.56 -13.64 -8.32
C ARG A 23 -0.78 -13.43 -9.03
N ILE A 24 -1.89 -13.77 -8.37
CA ILE A 24 -3.25 -13.52 -8.91
C ILE A 24 -3.44 -12.03 -9.19
N LEU A 25 -3.08 -11.16 -8.24
CA LEU A 25 -3.19 -9.71 -8.39
C LEU A 25 -2.27 -9.17 -9.50
N LYS A 26 -1.07 -9.72 -9.62
CA LYS A 26 -0.14 -9.35 -10.69
C LYS A 26 -0.69 -9.75 -12.07
N ALA A 27 -1.24 -10.93 -12.21
CA ALA A 27 -1.88 -11.37 -13.44
C ALA A 27 -3.11 -10.50 -13.78
N ALA A 28 -3.96 -10.19 -12.79
CA ALA A 28 -5.10 -9.28 -12.97
C ALA A 28 -4.66 -7.85 -13.36
N PHE A 29 -3.48 -7.41 -12.92
CA PHE A 29 -2.87 -6.13 -13.29
C PHE A 29 -2.05 -6.19 -14.59
N LEU A 30 -2.31 -7.17 -15.46
CA LEU A 30 -1.70 -7.35 -16.78
C LEU A 30 -0.16 -7.46 -16.73
N GLU A 31 0.36 -8.15 -15.73
CA GLU A 31 1.79 -8.36 -15.48
C GLU A 31 2.61 -7.06 -15.28
N LYS A 32 1.96 -5.91 -15.12
CA LYS A 32 2.61 -4.67 -14.72
C LYS A 32 3.16 -4.77 -13.29
N ALA A 33 3.85 -3.74 -12.83
CA ALA A 33 4.39 -3.73 -11.48
C ALA A 33 3.28 -3.73 -10.42
N VAL A 34 3.41 -4.60 -9.42
CA VAL A 34 2.52 -4.66 -8.27
C VAL A 34 3.37 -4.55 -7.01
N ALA A 35 3.04 -3.59 -6.16
CA ALA A 35 3.61 -3.45 -4.84
C ALA A 35 2.88 -4.33 -3.84
N ALA A 36 3.46 -4.50 -2.66
CA ALA A 36 2.79 -5.13 -1.53
C ALA A 36 2.58 -4.09 -0.42
N VAL A 37 1.33 -3.86 -0.01
CA VAL A 37 1.02 -3.00 1.14
C VAL A 37 1.00 -3.87 2.39
N VAL A 38 1.99 -3.63 3.28
CA VAL A 38 2.24 -4.43 4.49
C VAL A 38 2.16 -3.61 5.77
N LYS A 39 1.44 -2.48 5.73
CA LYS A 39 1.20 -1.59 6.86
C LYS A 39 0.48 -2.28 8.02
N ALA A 40 0.51 -1.67 9.20
CA ALA A 40 -0.06 -2.20 10.44
C ALA A 40 0.43 -3.62 10.72
N ASP A 41 1.77 -3.79 10.63
CA ASP A 41 2.44 -5.09 10.82
C ASP A 41 1.84 -6.20 9.93
N GLY A 42 1.73 -5.93 8.62
CA GLY A 42 1.13 -6.87 7.68
C GLY A 42 -0.35 -7.12 7.95
N TYR A 43 -1.12 -6.06 8.23
CA TYR A 43 -2.53 -6.12 8.64
C TYR A 43 -2.73 -6.99 9.90
N GLY A 44 -1.77 -6.93 10.83
CA GLY A 44 -1.80 -7.67 12.09
C GLY A 44 -1.29 -9.11 11.99
N LEU A 45 -0.79 -9.55 10.83
CA LEU A 45 -0.35 -10.92 10.62
C LEU A 45 1.17 -11.11 10.72
N GLY A 46 1.93 -10.04 11.05
CA GLY A 46 3.38 -10.07 11.18
C GLY A 46 4.10 -9.81 9.86
N ALA A 47 4.41 -8.54 9.56
CA ALA A 47 5.06 -8.14 8.30
C ALA A 47 6.38 -8.85 8.07
N GLU A 48 7.21 -9.01 9.10
CA GLU A 48 8.51 -9.71 9.01
C GLU A 48 8.36 -11.16 8.56
N GLN A 49 7.25 -11.82 8.93
CA GLN A 49 6.97 -13.22 8.57
C GLN A 49 6.45 -13.36 7.14
N ILE A 50 5.78 -12.32 6.63
CA ILE A 50 5.09 -12.32 5.33
C ILE A 50 6.01 -11.86 4.21
N VAL A 51 6.79 -10.80 4.43
CA VAL A 51 7.61 -10.13 3.43
C VAL A 51 8.52 -11.07 2.64
N PRO A 52 9.23 -12.05 3.26
CA PRO A 52 10.08 -12.97 2.48
C PRO A 52 9.30 -13.78 1.44
N SER A 53 8.04 -14.12 1.71
CA SER A 53 7.19 -14.84 0.75
C SER A 53 6.76 -13.95 -0.42
N LEU A 54 6.45 -12.67 -0.16
CA LEU A 54 6.12 -11.69 -1.17
C LEU A 54 7.33 -11.36 -2.07
N VAL A 55 8.54 -11.23 -1.48
CA VAL A 55 9.77 -10.99 -2.24
C VAL A 55 10.08 -12.16 -3.17
N ARG A 56 9.93 -13.41 -2.68
CA ARG A 56 10.07 -14.63 -3.52
C ARG A 56 9.01 -14.70 -4.61
N ALA A 57 7.80 -14.17 -4.37
CA ALA A 57 6.76 -14.07 -5.40
C ALA A 57 7.01 -12.97 -6.43
N GLY A 58 8.04 -12.12 -6.23
CA GLY A 58 8.46 -11.09 -7.18
C GLY A 58 8.14 -9.65 -6.76
N ALA A 59 7.64 -9.41 -5.54
CA ALA A 59 7.44 -8.04 -5.05
C ALA A 59 8.77 -7.30 -4.92
N ARG A 60 8.81 -6.06 -5.43
CA ARG A 60 9.99 -5.17 -5.40
C ARG A 60 9.67 -3.79 -4.86
N SER A 61 8.40 -3.51 -4.56
CA SER A 61 7.95 -2.27 -3.93
C SER A 61 7.04 -2.61 -2.76
N PHE A 62 7.28 -1.98 -1.63
CA PHE A 62 6.51 -2.19 -0.40
C PHE A 62 6.01 -0.85 0.13
N PHE A 63 4.81 -0.87 0.71
CA PHE A 63 4.21 0.29 1.35
C PHE A 63 3.82 -0.05 2.80
N VAL A 64 4.26 0.81 3.71
CA VAL A 64 3.86 0.82 5.12
C VAL A 64 3.15 2.13 5.46
N ALA A 65 2.52 2.24 6.62
CA ALA A 65 1.87 3.48 7.03
C ALA A 65 2.86 4.44 7.68
N GLN A 66 3.66 3.97 8.61
CA GLN A 66 4.51 4.77 9.50
C GLN A 66 6.00 4.55 9.26
N LEU A 67 6.81 5.57 9.59
CA LEU A 67 8.27 5.48 9.50
C LEU A 67 8.84 4.37 10.40
N ASP A 68 8.29 4.19 11.60
CA ASP A 68 8.74 3.14 12.52
C ASP A 68 8.56 1.72 11.95
N GLU A 69 7.48 1.50 11.19
CA GLU A 69 7.28 0.23 10.47
C GLU A 69 8.36 0.04 9.39
N ALA A 70 8.68 1.12 8.67
CA ALA A 70 9.70 1.10 7.64
C ALA A 70 11.08 0.83 8.22
N LEU A 71 11.47 1.50 9.29
CA LEU A 71 12.76 1.29 9.98
C LEU A 71 12.93 -0.14 10.48
N LYS A 72 11.87 -0.76 11.03
CA LYS A 72 11.89 -2.17 11.43
C LYS A 72 12.05 -3.11 10.24
N LEU A 73 11.38 -2.79 9.12
CA LEU A 73 11.31 -3.67 7.97
C LEU A 73 12.51 -3.55 7.03
N ARG A 74 13.17 -2.38 6.97
CA ARG A 74 14.27 -2.09 6.04
C ARG A 74 15.41 -3.12 6.11
N PRO A 75 15.95 -3.48 7.30
CA PRO A 75 17.03 -4.46 7.37
C PRO A 75 16.66 -5.85 6.84
N LEU A 76 15.40 -6.25 6.97
CA LEU A 76 14.91 -7.51 6.40
C LEU A 76 14.83 -7.42 4.87
N LEU A 77 14.31 -6.32 4.34
CA LEU A 77 14.20 -6.11 2.90
C LEU A 77 15.59 -6.09 2.24
N ASP A 78 16.58 -5.45 2.85
CA ASP A 78 17.96 -5.42 2.36
C ASP A 78 18.58 -6.81 2.27
N ARG A 79 18.33 -7.66 3.27
CA ARG A 79 18.76 -9.07 3.23
C ARG A 79 18.03 -9.87 2.16
N CYS A 80 16.79 -9.54 1.85
CA CYS A 80 16.02 -10.24 0.81
C CYS A 80 16.45 -9.82 -0.60
N HIS A 81 16.63 -8.53 -0.85
CA HIS A 81 17.03 -7.99 -2.15
C HIS A 81 17.39 -6.50 -2.05
N PRO A 82 18.57 -6.07 -2.52
CA PRO A 82 19.08 -4.70 -2.30
C PRO A 82 18.31 -3.59 -3.02
N ALA A 83 17.53 -3.92 -4.07
CA ALA A 83 16.82 -2.93 -4.87
C ALA A 83 15.31 -2.87 -4.55
N ILE A 84 14.91 -3.16 -3.30
CA ILE A 84 13.51 -3.05 -2.89
C ILE A 84 13.18 -1.61 -2.47
N ALA A 85 12.20 -1.01 -3.15
CA ALA A 85 11.64 0.28 -2.77
C ALA A 85 10.70 0.11 -1.57
N LEU A 86 10.86 0.98 -0.55
CA LEU A 86 10.02 1.00 0.65
C LEU A 86 9.45 2.40 0.87
N TYR A 87 8.13 2.52 0.81
CA TYR A 87 7.40 3.77 0.90
C TYR A 87 6.65 3.90 2.22
N VAL A 88 6.62 5.12 2.78
CA VAL A 88 5.84 5.47 3.96
C VAL A 88 4.66 6.34 3.55
N LEU A 89 3.43 5.81 3.70
CA LEU A 89 2.20 6.45 3.21
C LEU A 89 1.80 7.70 4.00
N ASN A 90 2.08 7.75 5.30
CA ASN A 90 1.70 8.87 6.16
C ASN A 90 2.63 10.10 6.00
N GLY A 91 3.57 10.01 5.07
CA GLY A 91 4.38 11.15 4.68
C GLY A 91 5.54 11.44 5.62
N LEU A 92 5.91 12.72 5.64
CA LEU A 92 7.09 13.21 6.31
C LEU A 92 6.70 13.88 7.64
N THR A 93 7.18 13.32 8.74
CA THR A 93 7.11 14.00 10.04
C THR A 93 8.27 14.98 10.15
N PRO A 94 8.05 16.25 10.56
CA PRO A 94 9.13 17.23 10.70
C PRO A 94 10.30 16.70 11.54
N GLY A 95 11.53 16.87 11.05
CA GLY A 95 12.77 16.43 11.72
C GLY A 95 13.14 14.97 11.46
N THR A 96 12.39 14.23 10.62
CA THR A 96 12.69 12.83 10.29
C THR A 96 13.37 12.65 8.92
N GLU A 97 13.65 13.75 8.20
CA GLU A 97 14.19 13.75 6.84
C GLU A 97 15.46 12.90 6.71
N THR A 98 16.37 13.06 7.66
CA THR A 98 17.63 12.29 7.72
C THR A 98 17.38 10.79 7.89
N LEU A 99 16.37 10.40 8.71
CA LEU A 99 16.03 8.98 8.91
C LEU A 99 15.53 8.34 7.61
N PHE A 100 14.73 9.06 6.81
CA PHE A 100 14.31 8.57 5.50
C PHE A 100 15.50 8.37 4.56
N ALA A 101 16.32 9.41 4.40
CA ALA A 101 17.42 9.41 3.45
C ALA A 101 18.51 8.37 3.81
N ASP A 102 18.93 8.32 5.05
CA ASP A 102 20.02 7.44 5.49
C ASP A 102 19.63 5.96 5.51
N ASN A 103 18.32 5.66 5.63
CA ASN A 103 17.80 4.28 5.57
C ASN A 103 17.22 3.91 4.19
N THR A 104 17.38 4.75 3.18
CA THR A 104 16.81 4.48 1.84
C THR A 104 15.30 4.16 1.89
N ILE A 105 14.57 4.95 2.68
CA ILE A 105 13.12 4.91 2.82
C ILE A 105 12.54 6.10 2.04
N LEU A 106 11.46 5.88 1.33
CA LEU A 106 10.84 6.84 0.43
C LEU A 106 9.61 7.46 1.11
N PRO A 107 9.60 8.77 1.40
CA PRO A 107 8.39 9.42 1.88
C PRO A 107 7.37 9.54 0.75
N VAL A 108 6.09 9.43 1.10
CA VAL A 108 4.96 9.79 0.25
C VAL A 108 4.52 11.20 0.66
N LEU A 109 4.87 12.21 -0.12
CA LEU A 109 4.61 13.61 0.21
C LEU A 109 3.13 13.95 -0.01
N ASN A 110 2.43 14.31 1.05
CA ASN A 110 0.99 14.49 1.09
C ASN A 110 0.54 15.96 1.10
N SER A 111 1.46 16.89 1.29
CA SER A 111 1.16 18.32 1.40
C SER A 111 2.26 19.18 0.80
N LEU A 112 1.94 20.44 0.50
CA LEU A 112 2.95 21.43 0.06
C LEU A 112 4.03 21.66 1.12
N GLY A 113 3.64 21.61 2.40
CA GLY A 113 4.61 21.75 3.50
C GLY A 113 5.63 20.60 3.55
N GLU A 114 5.17 19.36 3.27
CA GLU A 114 6.09 18.21 3.17
C GLU A 114 6.99 18.31 1.94
N ILE A 115 6.46 18.77 0.80
CA ILE A 115 7.25 19.02 -0.41
C ILE A 115 8.33 20.08 -0.14
N GLU A 116 7.97 21.20 0.48
CA GLU A 116 8.91 22.27 0.84
C GLU A 116 9.99 21.77 1.82
N ALA A 117 9.60 21.00 2.84
CA ALA A 117 10.53 20.44 3.80
C ALA A 117 11.52 19.48 3.13
N TRP A 118 11.05 18.58 2.26
CA TRP A 118 11.88 17.62 1.56
C TRP A 118 12.79 18.28 0.52
N SER A 119 12.29 19.28 -0.23
CA SER A 119 13.10 20.08 -1.16
C SER A 119 14.22 20.83 -0.43
N ARG A 120 13.89 21.51 0.68
CA ARG A 120 14.87 22.21 1.51
C ARG A 120 15.95 21.27 2.06
N PHE A 121 15.53 20.09 2.54
CA PHE A 121 16.46 19.05 3.01
C PHE A 121 17.39 18.56 1.87
N ALA A 122 16.87 18.34 0.68
CA ALA A 122 17.65 17.94 -0.49
C ALA A 122 18.71 19.01 -0.86
N GLN A 123 18.33 20.29 -0.84
CA GLN A 123 19.23 21.41 -1.10
C GLN A 123 20.34 21.50 -0.03
N GLN A 124 20.01 21.36 1.26
CA GLN A 124 20.98 21.34 2.35
C GLN A 124 21.94 20.16 2.25
N ARG A 125 21.45 19.01 1.78
CA ARG A 125 22.26 17.80 1.57
C ARG A 125 23.13 17.88 0.30
N GLY A 126 22.85 18.81 -0.59
CA GLY A 126 23.55 18.98 -1.87
C GLY A 126 23.29 17.86 -2.88
N THR A 127 22.26 17.04 -2.68
CA THR A 127 21.88 15.93 -3.56
C THR A 127 20.37 15.80 -3.63
N ALA A 128 19.86 15.57 -4.85
CA ALA A 128 18.46 15.33 -5.05
C ALA A 128 17.99 14.07 -4.29
N GLN A 129 16.81 14.16 -3.67
CA GLN A 129 16.25 13.12 -2.81
C GLN A 129 15.00 12.49 -3.44
N PRO A 130 14.92 11.15 -3.46
CA PRO A 130 13.77 10.45 -4.02
C PRO A 130 12.55 10.54 -3.08
N ALA A 131 11.36 10.73 -3.67
CA ALA A 131 10.09 10.71 -2.96
C ALA A 131 8.94 10.32 -3.88
N ALA A 132 7.82 9.87 -3.32
CA ALA A 132 6.55 9.80 -4.04
C ALA A 132 5.70 11.05 -3.76
N ILE A 133 4.88 11.45 -4.73
CA ILE A 133 3.94 12.59 -4.59
C ILE A 133 2.52 12.02 -4.57
N HIS A 134 1.74 12.39 -3.56
CA HIS A 134 0.37 11.93 -3.41
C HIS A 134 -0.63 13.03 -3.80
N LEU A 135 -1.55 12.69 -4.70
CA LEU A 135 -2.65 13.54 -5.14
C LEU A 135 -3.96 13.09 -4.50
N ASP A 136 -4.69 13.99 -3.90
CA ASP A 136 -6.08 13.72 -3.49
C ASP A 136 -7.02 13.91 -4.69
N SER A 137 -7.42 12.82 -5.30
CA SER A 137 -8.39 12.84 -6.39
C SER A 137 -9.84 12.78 -5.93
N GLY A 138 -10.10 12.88 -4.63
CA GLY A 138 -11.45 12.91 -4.07
C GLY A 138 -11.74 11.85 -3.01
N MET A 139 -10.72 11.29 -2.37
CA MET A 139 -10.87 10.48 -1.17
C MET A 139 -10.92 11.34 0.10
N CYS A 140 -10.40 12.57 0.04
CA CYS A 140 -10.44 13.58 1.11
C CYS A 140 -9.80 13.11 2.42
N ARG A 141 -8.65 12.42 2.33
CA ARG A 141 -7.94 11.90 3.50
C ARG A 141 -6.49 12.37 3.57
N LEU A 142 -5.69 12.06 2.59
CA LEU A 142 -4.28 12.44 2.42
C LEU A 142 -4.04 12.78 0.95
N GLY A 143 -2.96 13.49 0.68
CA GLY A 143 -2.55 13.92 -0.65
C GLY A 143 -2.86 15.39 -0.92
N LEU A 144 -2.25 15.89 -1.96
CA LEU A 144 -2.39 17.27 -2.42
C LEU A 144 -3.81 17.51 -2.94
N PRO A 145 -4.60 18.40 -2.33
CA PRO A 145 -5.90 18.78 -2.86
C PRO A 145 -5.75 19.59 -4.17
N PRO A 146 -6.85 19.81 -4.92
CA PRO A 146 -6.79 20.48 -6.23
C PRO A 146 -6.09 21.83 -6.23
N ASP A 147 -6.32 22.66 -5.23
CA ASP A 147 -5.69 23.98 -5.11
C ASP A 147 -4.18 23.88 -4.88
N ALA A 148 -3.71 22.87 -4.14
CA ALA A 148 -2.28 22.63 -3.96
C ALA A 148 -1.63 22.16 -5.28
N VAL A 149 -2.31 21.34 -6.08
CA VAL A 149 -1.83 20.93 -7.41
C VAL A 149 -1.69 22.14 -8.34
N GLU A 150 -2.67 23.06 -8.33
CA GLU A 150 -2.59 24.30 -9.14
C GLU A 150 -1.43 25.21 -8.66
N ARG A 151 -1.15 25.27 -7.38
CA ARG A 151 0.03 25.99 -6.86
C ARG A 151 1.34 25.38 -7.37
N LEU A 152 1.45 24.05 -7.43
CA LEU A 152 2.62 23.38 -8.03
C LEU A 152 2.74 23.69 -9.53
N ARG A 153 1.61 23.72 -10.25
CA ARG A 153 1.58 24.12 -11.66
C ARG A 153 2.13 25.53 -11.88
N GLY A 154 1.77 26.45 -10.99
CA GLY A 154 2.25 27.84 -11.02
C GLY A 154 3.68 28.05 -10.50
N ASN A 155 4.25 27.05 -9.82
CA ASN A 155 5.60 27.12 -9.26
C ASN A 155 6.37 25.79 -9.49
N PRO A 156 6.88 25.56 -10.69
CA PRO A 156 7.64 24.33 -11.01
C PRO A 156 8.86 24.13 -10.12
N GLY A 157 9.49 25.20 -9.63
CA GLY A 157 10.64 25.15 -8.71
C GLY A 157 10.32 24.60 -7.30
N ALA A 158 9.04 24.44 -6.94
CA ALA A 158 8.66 23.85 -5.66
C ALA A 158 9.14 22.38 -5.50
N LEU A 159 9.41 21.70 -6.62
CA LEU A 159 9.92 20.33 -6.64
C LEU A 159 11.45 20.25 -6.82
N ASP A 160 12.17 21.37 -6.79
CA ASP A 160 13.62 21.39 -6.95
C ASP A 160 14.29 20.54 -5.88
N GLY A 161 15.21 19.68 -6.30
CA GLY A 161 15.89 18.72 -5.42
C GLY A 161 15.08 17.46 -5.09
N ILE A 162 13.83 17.32 -5.58
CA ILE A 162 13.03 16.10 -5.42
C ILE A 162 13.10 15.29 -6.71
N VAL A 163 13.37 13.98 -6.58
CA VAL A 163 13.24 13.01 -7.67
C VAL A 163 11.95 12.22 -7.49
N PRO A 164 10.90 12.51 -8.25
CA PRO A 164 9.63 11.79 -8.12
C PRO A 164 9.80 10.33 -8.56
N THR A 165 9.67 9.39 -7.62
CA THR A 165 9.76 7.96 -7.88
C THR A 165 8.40 7.34 -8.21
N CYS A 166 7.32 7.99 -7.77
CA CYS A 166 5.94 7.60 -8.04
C CYS A 166 5.01 8.80 -7.79
N ILE A 167 4.03 8.98 -8.66
CA ILE A 167 2.87 9.83 -8.39
C ILE A 167 1.70 8.92 -8.07
N LEU A 168 1.08 9.10 -6.93
CA LEU A 168 0.00 8.22 -6.52
C LEU A 168 -1.28 8.97 -6.13
N SER A 169 -2.40 8.28 -6.27
CA SER A 169 -3.68 8.66 -5.67
C SER A 169 -4.37 7.41 -5.14
N HIS A 170 -5.54 7.56 -4.51
CA HIS A 170 -6.25 6.44 -3.90
C HIS A 170 -7.74 6.48 -4.21
N LEU A 171 -8.26 5.38 -4.75
CA LEU A 171 -9.68 5.20 -5.03
C LEU A 171 -10.47 5.07 -3.71
N ALA A 172 -11.57 5.81 -3.62
CA ALA A 172 -12.44 5.83 -2.45
C ALA A 172 -13.51 4.73 -2.45
N CYS A 173 -13.99 4.36 -3.64
CA CYS A 173 -15.17 3.48 -3.81
C CYS A 173 -14.90 2.35 -4.83
N ALA A 174 -13.65 1.85 -4.91
CA ALA A 174 -13.28 0.86 -5.92
C ALA A 174 -13.95 -0.52 -5.73
N GLU A 175 -14.46 -0.82 -4.55
CA GLU A 175 -15.27 -2.01 -4.25
C GLU A 175 -16.68 -1.96 -4.86
N GLU A 176 -17.14 -0.79 -5.29
CA GLU A 176 -18.39 -0.52 -6.00
C GLU A 176 -18.05 -0.15 -7.46
N PRO A 177 -17.98 -1.09 -8.41
CA PRO A 177 -17.50 -0.81 -9.77
C PRO A 177 -18.29 0.27 -10.51
N ASP A 178 -19.60 0.34 -10.29
CA ASP A 178 -20.51 1.29 -10.95
C ASP A 178 -20.60 2.65 -10.22
N ASN A 179 -19.88 2.83 -9.12
CA ASN A 179 -19.89 4.10 -8.40
C ASN A 179 -19.24 5.21 -9.25
N PRO A 180 -19.98 6.29 -9.57
CA PRO A 180 -19.49 7.37 -10.44
C PRO A 180 -18.22 8.04 -9.91
N LYS A 181 -17.97 7.95 -8.60
CA LYS A 181 -16.77 8.49 -7.96
C LYS A 181 -15.48 7.91 -8.55
N ASN A 182 -15.51 6.66 -9.00
CA ASN A 182 -14.35 6.02 -9.63
C ASN A 182 -13.94 6.74 -10.93
N ALA A 183 -14.90 7.05 -11.78
CA ALA A 183 -14.67 7.77 -13.04
C ALA A 183 -14.26 9.23 -12.80
N GLU A 184 -14.89 9.92 -11.83
CA GLU A 184 -14.53 11.29 -11.42
C GLU A 184 -13.08 11.37 -10.95
N GLN A 185 -12.67 10.44 -10.07
CA GLN A 185 -11.30 10.36 -9.56
C GLN A 185 -10.29 10.09 -10.67
N LEU A 186 -10.62 9.20 -11.62
CA LEU A 186 -9.77 8.90 -12.76
C LEU A 186 -9.60 10.13 -13.67
N ALA A 187 -10.69 10.82 -13.98
CA ALA A 187 -10.66 12.02 -14.82
C ALA A 187 -9.80 13.13 -14.18
N TYR A 188 -10.02 13.40 -12.90
CA TYR A 188 -9.21 14.35 -12.15
C TYR A 188 -7.73 13.96 -12.10
N LEU A 189 -7.41 12.70 -11.81
CA LEU A 189 -6.02 12.24 -11.78
C LEU A 189 -5.33 12.50 -13.11
N LYS A 190 -5.95 12.13 -14.24
CA LYS A 190 -5.39 12.38 -15.58
C LYS A 190 -5.11 13.86 -15.83
N GLN A 191 -6.00 14.75 -15.39
CA GLN A 191 -5.82 16.20 -15.49
C GLN A 191 -4.67 16.68 -14.59
N ALA A 192 -4.64 16.24 -13.33
CA ALA A 192 -3.65 16.67 -12.35
C ALA A 192 -2.22 16.27 -12.73
N LEU A 193 -2.05 15.11 -13.36
CA LEU A 193 -0.75 14.63 -13.84
C LEU A 193 -0.08 15.58 -14.85
N THR A 194 -0.84 16.43 -15.54
CA THR A 194 -0.28 17.43 -16.48
C THR A 194 0.48 18.56 -15.78
N ALA A 195 0.29 18.71 -14.46
CA ALA A 195 0.96 19.73 -13.63
C ALA A 195 2.28 19.22 -13.01
N LEU A 196 2.59 17.94 -13.15
CA LEU A 196 3.69 17.31 -12.44
C LEU A 196 4.74 16.75 -13.42
N PRO A 197 6.00 16.60 -12.98
CA PRO A 197 7.03 15.93 -13.77
C PRO A 197 6.63 14.48 -14.04
N ARG A 198 7.13 13.92 -15.14
CA ARG A 198 6.87 12.52 -15.50
C ARG A 198 7.50 11.57 -14.48
N ALA A 199 6.70 10.70 -13.92
CA ALA A 199 7.10 9.60 -13.05
C ALA A 199 6.10 8.44 -13.18
N PRO A 200 6.43 7.23 -12.74
CA PRO A 200 5.46 6.13 -12.65
C PRO A 200 4.23 6.53 -11.85
N VAL A 201 3.05 6.13 -12.32
CA VAL A 201 1.77 6.48 -11.70
C VAL A 201 1.16 5.26 -11.02
N SER A 202 0.58 5.46 -9.85
CA SER A 202 -0.08 4.42 -9.07
C SER A 202 -1.45 4.87 -8.58
N PHE A 203 -2.51 4.17 -9.00
CA PHE A 203 -3.88 4.51 -8.67
C PHE A 203 -4.65 3.37 -7.99
N CYS A 204 -4.51 2.14 -8.52
CA CYS A 204 -5.24 0.99 -8.05
C CYS A 204 -4.83 0.54 -6.64
N ASN A 205 -5.79 0.48 -5.73
CA ASN A 205 -5.77 -0.35 -4.52
C ASN A 205 -6.19 -1.79 -4.86
N SER A 206 -6.52 -2.63 -3.88
CA SER A 206 -6.95 -4.01 -4.10
C SER A 206 -8.12 -4.13 -5.07
N SER A 207 -9.19 -3.38 -4.84
CA SER A 207 -10.41 -3.41 -5.67
C SER A 207 -10.20 -2.70 -7.01
N GLY A 208 -9.43 -1.62 -7.03
CA GLY A 208 -9.09 -0.88 -8.25
C GLY A 208 -8.41 -1.73 -9.32
N ILE A 209 -7.69 -2.79 -8.94
CA ILE A 209 -7.10 -3.74 -9.89
C ILE A 209 -8.17 -4.42 -10.76
N PHE A 210 -9.39 -4.54 -10.27
CA PHE A 210 -10.50 -5.22 -10.94
C PHE A 210 -11.48 -4.25 -11.64
N LEU A 211 -11.28 -2.93 -11.58
CA LEU A 211 -12.11 -1.93 -12.26
C LEU A 211 -11.88 -1.86 -13.78
N GLY A 212 -10.82 -2.48 -14.29
CA GLY A 212 -10.50 -2.49 -15.71
C GLY A 212 -9.25 -1.69 -16.08
N ARG A 213 -8.85 -1.84 -17.36
CA ARG A 213 -7.56 -1.36 -17.88
C ARG A 213 -7.35 0.15 -17.79
N ASP A 214 -8.42 0.92 -17.86
CA ASP A 214 -8.34 2.39 -17.83
C ASP A 214 -7.83 2.93 -16.49
N TYR A 215 -7.99 2.14 -15.41
CA TYR A 215 -7.48 2.44 -14.07
C TYR A 215 -6.06 1.93 -13.85
N HIS A 216 -5.55 1.04 -14.73
CA HIS A 216 -4.22 0.46 -14.62
C HIS A 216 -3.18 1.45 -15.17
N PHE A 217 -2.48 2.12 -14.28
CA PHE A 217 -1.27 2.88 -14.62
C PHE A 217 -0.02 1.99 -14.53
N ASP A 218 1.02 2.42 -13.83
CA ASP A 218 2.31 1.71 -13.82
C ASP A 218 2.47 0.78 -12.62
N LEU A 219 1.84 1.10 -11.46
CA LEU A 219 2.02 0.38 -10.21
C LEU A 219 0.69 0.14 -9.49
N GLY A 220 0.31 -1.12 -9.29
CA GLY A 220 -0.79 -1.51 -8.42
C GLY A 220 -0.34 -1.58 -6.95
N ARG A 221 -1.21 -1.18 -6.00
CA ARG A 221 -0.92 -1.19 -4.55
C ARG A 221 -1.96 -1.99 -3.77
N PRO A 222 -2.09 -3.31 -4.00
CA PRO A 222 -2.99 -4.12 -3.21
C PRO A 222 -2.53 -4.23 -1.75
N GLY A 223 -3.50 -4.17 -0.85
CA GLY A 223 -3.35 -4.43 0.58
C GLY A 223 -4.22 -5.62 0.98
N VAL A 224 -5.48 -5.37 1.30
CA VAL A 224 -6.40 -6.37 1.88
C VAL A 224 -6.52 -7.65 1.06
N ALA A 225 -6.46 -7.58 -0.27
CA ALA A 225 -6.55 -8.74 -1.14
C ALA A 225 -5.35 -9.69 -0.98
N LEU A 226 -4.16 -9.20 -0.64
CA LEU A 226 -3.00 -10.06 -0.33
C LEU A 226 -3.33 -11.02 0.82
N TYR A 227 -4.16 -10.58 1.75
CA TYR A 227 -4.54 -11.29 2.97
C TYR A 227 -5.83 -12.12 2.83
N GLY A 228 -6.34 -12.25 1.59
CA GLY A 228 -7.48 -13.12 1.28
C GLY A 228 -8.85 -12.44 1.36
N VAL A 229 -8.91 -11.14 1.64
CA VAL A 229 -10.16 -10.37 1.62
C VAL A 229 -10.63 -10.20 0.18
N ASN A 230 -11.93 -10.40 -0.06
CA ASN A 230 -12.51 -10.26 -1.40
C ASN A 230 -12.42 -8.80 -1.88
N PRO A 231 -11.67 -8.50 -2.97
CA PRO A 231 -11.60 -7.16 -3.53
C PRO A 231 -12.80 -6.80 -4.42
N THR A 232 -13.66 -7.77 -4.73
CA THR A 232 -14.84 -7.65 -5.59
C THR A 232 -16.07 -8.17 -4.87
N PRO A 233 -16.62 -7.47 -3.85
CA PRO A 233 -17.66 -8.01 -2.96
C PRO A 233 -18.92 -8.50 -3.69
N ALA A 234 -19.24 -7.93 -4.85
CA ALA A 234 -20.38 -8.34 -5.68
C ALA A 234 -20.12 -9.64 -6.49
N ALA A 235 -18.92 -10.21 -6.43
CA ALA A 235 -18.53 -11.42 -7.18
C ALA A 235 -17.84 -12.44 -6.26
N PRO A 236 -17.70 -13.70 -6.69
CA PRO A 236 -16.93 -14.69 -5.95
C PRO A 236 -15.51 -14.20 -5.67
N ASN A 237 -15.02 -14.46 -4.45
CA ASN A 237 -13.68 -14.04 -4.04
C ASN A 237 -12.59 -14.72 -4.88
N PRO A 238 -11.80 -13.99 -5.67
CA PRO A 238 -10.70 -14.56 -6.45
C PRO A 238 -9.48 -14.92 -5.60
N MET A 239 -9.41 -14.42 -4.34
CA MET A 239 -8.26 -14.61 -3.47
C MET A 239 -8.31 -15.92 -2.69
N ARG A 240 -7.16 -16.48 -2.42
CA ARG A 240 -7.01 -17.65 -1.52
C ARG A 240 -7.18 -17.20 -0.07
N PRO A 241 -7.87 -17.97 0.77
CA PRO A 241 -7.96 -17.68 2.20
C PRO A 241 -6.57 -17.82 2.85
N VAL A 242 -6.20 -16.81 3.63
CA VAL A 242 -4.87 -16.71 4.27
C VAL A 242 -4.92 -17.09 5.73
N VAL A 243 -6.04 -16.84 6.40
CA VAL A 243 -6.17 -16.96 7.84
C VAL A 243 -7.18 -18.04 8.20
N ARG A 244 -6.81 -18.89 9.16
CA ARG A 244 -7.74 -19.81 9.83
C ARG A 244 -7.61 -19.67 11.35
N LEU A 245 -8.73 -19.40 12.01
CA LEU A 245 -8.81 -19.43 13.46
C LEU A 245 -9.31 -20.79 13.92
N LEU A 246 -8.51 -21.46 14.71
CA LEU A 246 -8.86 -22.73 15.34
C LEU A 246 -9.08 -22.50 16.82
N ALA A 247 -10.17 -23.03 17.36
CA ALA A 247 -10.46 -23.03 18.79
C ALA A 247 -10.69 -24.47 19.28
N ARG A 248 -10.35 -24.73 20.54
CA ARG A 248 -10.63 -26.01 21.15
C ARG A 248 -12.12 -26.12 21.47
N ILE A 249 -12.73 -27.27 21.17
CA ILE A 249 -14.06 -27.61 21.68
C ILE A 249 -13.88 -27.89 23.17
N LEU A 250 -14.50 -27.07 24.02
CA LEU A 250 -14.41 -27.23 25.47
C LEU A 250 -15.44 -28.23 25.98
N GLN A 251 -16.62 -28.30 25.37
CA GLN A 251 -17.69 -29.20 25.78
C GLN A 251 -18.62 -29.49 24.58
N ILE A 252 -19.10 -30.70 24.52
CA ILE A 252 -20.21 -31.11 23.63
C ILE A 252 -21.36 -31.53 24.52
N ARG A 253 -22.57 -30.98 24.31
CA ARG A 253 -23.80 -31.30 25.04
C ARG A 253 -24.88 -31.71 24.04
N ALA A 254 -25.58 -32.79 24.36
CA ALA A 254 -26.84 -33.11 23.71
C ALA A 254 -27.97 -32.29 24.36
N ILE A 255 -28.85 -31.73 23.54
CA ILE A 255 -30.04 -31.02 23.96
C ILE A 255 -31.25 -31.68 23.30
N ASP A 256 -32.22 -32.12 24.14
CA ASP A 256 -33.40 -32.88 23.69
C ASP A 256 -34.59 -31.96 23.30
N ALA A 257 -34.48 -30.66 23.59
CA ALA A 257 -35.48 -29.64 23.23
C ALA A 257 -34.81 -28.30 22.97
N PRO A 258 -35.45 -27.38 22.19
CA PRO A 258 -34.92 -26.03 22.00
C PRO A 258 -34.69 -25.32 23.32
N GLN A 259 -33.48 -24.79 23.54
CA GLN A 259 -33.08 -24.04 24.74
C GLN A 259 -32.31 -22.79 24.30
N THR A 260 -32.36 -21.73 25.12
CA THR A 260 -31.58 -20.51 24.96
C THR A 260 -30.17 -20.71 25.52
N VAL A 261 -29.16 -20.17 24.81
CA VAL A 261 -27.80 -20.09 25.29
C VAL A 261 -27.56 -18.74 25.92
#